data_252257dd5c03e6deb08f6ac6cdcfd2e3
#
_entry.id   252257dd5c03e6deb08f6ac6cdcfd2e3
#
_cell.length_a   1.000
_cell.length_b   1.000
_cell.length_c   1.000
_cell.angle_alpha   90.00
_cell.angle_beta   90.00
_cell.angle_gamma   90.00
#
_symmetry.space_group_name_H-M   'P 1'
#
loop_
_entity.id
_entity.type
_entity.pdbx_description
1 polymer ?
#
loop_
_entity_poly.entity_id
_entity_poly.type
_entity_poly.pdbx_seq_one_letter_code
_entity_poly.pdbx_strand_id
1 'polypeptide(L)'
;MIQTSSRAPVAVGRAVGVLLAAQATTFLLGAITHLGVGIPLGFGVLREPRIVDATVVEGLSALLLATAACAVLTHRTWAWLAATAAHGFAIVGVLVGIFALAAGLGPTTTANTIYHRTILLVLVVGLALLQTPAAKAALGRR
;
A
#
# COMPACT_ATOMS: atom_id res chain seq x y z
N MET A 1 -6.67 9.32 -40.64
CA MET A 1 -6.26 8.28 -39.67
C MET A 1 -6.01 8.96 -38.35
N ILE A 2 -6.89 8.81 -37.36
CA ILE A 2 -6.83 9.54 -36.09
C ILE A 2 -6.00 8.73 -35.09
N GLN A 3 -4.78 9.19 -34.75
CA GLN A 3 -3.94 8.60 -33.70
C GLN A 3 -4.48 9.01 -32.32
N THR A 4 -5.45 8.30 -31.79
CA THR A 4 -6.01 8.55 -30.44
C THR A 4 -5.52 7.58 -29.35
N SER A 5 -4.47 6.75 -29.62
CA SER A 5 -4.22 5.53 -28.83
C SER A 5 -3.10 5.58 -27.78
N SER A 6 -2.27 6.63 -27.67
CA SER A 6 -1.08 6.56 -26.80
C SER A 6 -1.24 7.13 -25.38
N ARG A 7 -2.25 7.94 -25.12
CA ARG A 7 -2.39 8.66 -23.82
C ARG A 7 -2.97 7.79 -22.69
N ALA A 8 -3.90 6.90 -22.99
CA ALA A 8 -4.60 6.11 -21.98
C ALA A 8 -3.67 5.16 -21.15
N PRO A 9 -2.72 4.42 -21.75
CA PRO A 9 -1.82 3.55 -20.98
C PRO A 9 -0.88 4.31 -20.05
N VAL A 10 -0.44 5.50 -20.46
CA VAL A 10 0.42 6.37 -19.63
C VAL A 10 -0.36 6.90 -18.42
N ALA A 11 -1.62 7.30 -18.61
CA ALA A 11 -2.48 7.77 -17.51
C ALA A 11 -2.74 6.65 -16.49
N VAL A 12 -3.02 5.43 -16.94
CA VAL A 12 -3.21 4.26 -16.06
C VAL A 12 -1.94 3.96 -15.27
N GLY A 13 -0.78 3.91 -15.92
CA GLY A 13 0.49 3.68 -15.23
C GLY A 13 0.78 4.74 -14.16
N ARG A 14 0.54 6.02 -14.49
CA ARG A 14 0.72 7.12 -13.54
C ARG A 14 -0.24 7.03 -12.35
N ALA A 15 -1.52 6.71 -12.58
CA ALA A 15 -2.51 6.53 -11.52
C ALA A 15 -2.14 5.37 -10.58
N VAL A 16 -1.69 4.25 -11.12
CA VAL A 16 -1.20 3.11 -10.33
C VAL A 16 0.04 3.51 -9.51
N GLY A 17 1.00 4.21 -10.11
CA GLY A 17 2.20 4.66 -9.39
C GLY A 17 1.87 5.60 -8.22
N VAL A 18 0.93 6.53 -8.42
CA VAL A 18 0.46 7.43 -7.35
C VAL A 18 -0.25 6.66 -6.24
N LEU A 19 -1.12 5.70 -6.60
CA LEU A 19 -1.79 4.85 -5.62
C LEU A 19 -0.79 4.08 -4.75
N LEU A 20 0.20 3.43 -5.39
CA LEU A 20 1.27 2.71 -4.69
C LEU A 20 2.07 3.62 -3.75
N ALA A 21 2.41 4.83 -4.19
CA ALA A 21 3.13 5.80 -3.37
C ALA A 21 2.30 6.26 -2.17
N ALA A 22 1.00 6.51 -2.35
CA ALA A 22 0.09 6.85 -1.26
C ALA A 22 -0.03 5.70 -0.24
N GLN A 23 -0.19 4.47 -0.71
CA GLN A 23 -0.20 3.28 0.16
C GLN A 23 1.12 3.12 0.93
N ALA A 24 2.28 3.28 0.25
CA ALA A 24 3.59 3.23 0.89
C ALA A 24 3.72 4.26 2.01
N THR A 25 3.27 5.50 1.77
CA THR A 25 3.27 6.56 2.78
C THR A 25 2.38 6.19 3.96
N THR A 26 1.20 5.63 3.72
CA THR A 26 0.27 5.21 4.77
C THR A 26 0.88 4.13 5.66
N PHE A 27 1.52 3.12 5.08
CA PHE A 27 2.23 2.08 5.84
C PHE A 27 3.46 2.62 6.59
N LEU A 28 4.18 3.59 6.01
CA LEU A 28 5.30 4.23 6.69
C LEU A 28 4.82 4.99 7.94
N LEU A 29 3.72 5.73 7.83
CA LEU A 29 3.11 6.42 8.97
C LEU A 29 2.66 5.43 10.05
N GLY A 30 2.03 4.31 9.67
CA GLY A 30 1.68 3.23 10.59
C GLY A 30 2.92 2.70 11.33
N ALA A 31 3.97 2.35 10.61
CA ALA A 31 5.22 1.87 11.20
C ALA A 31 5.82 2.87 12.20
N ILE A 32 5.82 4.16 11.87
CA ILE A 32 6.31 5.23 12.74
C ILE A 32 5.46 5.35 14.01
N THR A 33 4.14 5.29 13.91
CA THR A 33 3.26 5.35 15.08
C THR A 33 3.42 4.13 15.98
N HIS A 34 3.63 2.94 15.42
CA HIS A 34 3.92 1.71 16.16
C HIS A 34 5.33 1.66 16.78
N LEU A 35 6.23 2.56 16.40
CA LEU A 35 7.46 2.85 17.17
C LEU A 35 7.18 3.65 18.44
N GLY A 36 5.96 4.16 18.64
CA GLY A 36 5.56 5.02 19.74
C GLY A 36 5.75 6.50 19.45
N VAL A 37 6.06 6.88 18.20
CA VAL A 37 6.16 8.29 17.78
C VAL A 37 4.77 8.88 17.61
N GLY A 38 4.51 10.00 18.28
CA GLY A 38 3.26 10.75 18.09
C GLY A 38 3.37 11.71 16.89
N ILE A 39 2.39 11.65 15.98
CA ILE A 39 2.31 12.53 14.81
C ILE A 39 1.32 13.66 15.10
N PRO A 40 1.74 14.93 15.16
CA PRO A 40 0.84 16.06 15.37
C PRO A 40 -0.01 16.31 14.10
N LEU A 41 -1.33 16.30 14.26
CA LEU A 41 -2.29 16.51 13.16
C LEU A 41 -2.91 17.93 13.18
N GLY A 42 -2.42 18.82 14.06
CA GLY A 42 -2.97 20.17 14.22
C GLY A 42 -4.19 20.25 15.16
N PHE A 43 -5.07 19.25 15.13
CA PHE A 43 -6.23 19.10 16.03
C PHE A 43 -6.04 18.02 17.10
N GLY A 44 -4.90 17.34 17.10
CA GLY A 44 -4.57 16.27 18.04
C GLY A 44 -3.26 15.59 17.68
N VAL A 45 -2.91 14.56 18.45
CA VAL A 45 -1.71 13.73 18.19
C VAL A 45 -2.16 12.31 17.89
N LEU A 46 -1.86 11.82 16.69
CA LEU A 46 -2.01 10.41 16.35
C LEU A 46 -0.88 9.63 17.02
N ARG A 47 -1.23 8.74 17.92
CA ARG A 47 -0.28 7.86 18.60
C ARG A 47 -0.90 6.48 18.77
N GLU A 48 -0.14 5.46 18.40
CA GLU A 48 -0.51 4.07 18.60
C GLU A 48 0.37 3.41 19.67
N PRO A 49 -0.09 2.34 20.30
CA PRO A 49 0.74 1.54 21.18
C PRO A 49 1.98 1.03 20.45
N ARG A 50 3.10 0.93 21.16
CA ARG A 50 4.34 0.39 20.59
C ARG A 50 4.17 -1.11 20.36
N ILE A 51 4.24 -1.53 19.09
CA ILE A 51 4.13 -2.92 18.65
C ILE A 51 5.25 -3.18 17.63
N VAL A 52 6.31 -3.83 18.06
CA VAL A 52 7.51 -4.03 17.22
C VAL A 52 7.19 -4.84 15.97
N ASP A 53 6.41 -5.92 16.09
CA ASP A 53 6.04 -6.77 14.96
C ASP A 53 5.24 -6.00 13.91
N ALA A 54 4.29 -5.14 14.33
CA ALA A 54 3.55 -4.27 13.43
C ALA A 54 4.49 -3.28 12.72
N THR A 55 5.42 -2.67 13.46
CA THR A 55 6.44 -1.77 12.88
C THR A 55 7.24 -2.44 11.78
N VAL A 56 7.68 -3.68 11.98
CA VAL A 56 8.46 -4.43 10.98
C VAL A 56 7.62 -4.74 9.75
N VAL A 57 6.41 -5.28 9.92
CA VAL A 57 5.53 -5.67 8.81
C VAL A 57 5.10 -4.45 8.00
N GLU A 58 4.71 -3.37 8.67
CA GLU A 58 4.32 -2.12 8.00
C GLU A 58 5.51 -1.43 7.33
N GLY A 59 6.68 -1.43 7.96
CA GLY A 59 7.91 -0.90 7.38
C GLY A 59 8.32 -1.64 6.10
N LEU A 60 8.25 -2.98 6.12
CA LEU A 60 8.50 -3.80 4.93
C LEU A 60 7.44 -3.57 3.84
N SER A 61 6.16 -3.44 4.23
CA SER A 61 5.08 -3.12 3.29
C SER A 61 5.32 -1.76 2.62
N ALA A 62 5.70 -0.75 3.40
CA ALA A 62 6.04 0.57 2.89
C ALA A 62 7.20 0.51 1.89
N LEU A 63 8.27 -0.21 2.20
CA LEU A 63 9.44 -0.37 1.33
C LEU A 63 9.08 -1.06 0.02
N LEU A 64 8.34 -2.16 0.07
CA LEU A 64 7.94 -2.92 -1.11
C LEU A 64 6.99 -2.11 -2.02
N LEU A 65 6.00 -1.42 -1.43
CA LEU A 65 5.08 -0.56 -2.17
C LEU A 65 5.80 0.66 -2.79
N ALA A 66 6.74 1.28 -2.07
CA ALA A 66 7.56 2.37 -2.61
C ALA A 66 8.44 1.90 -3.77
N THR A 67 9.07 0.72 -3.64
CA THR A 67 9.85 0.10 -4.71
C THR A 67 8.99 -0.18 -5.95
N ALA A 68 7.77 -0.70 -5.74
CA ALA A 68 6.81 -0.93 -6.81
C ALA A 68 6.35 0.39 -7.47
N ALA A 69 6.10 1.44 -6.68
CA ALA A 69 5.77 2.77 -7.18
C ALA A 69 6.90 3.32 -8.08
N CYS A 70 8.14 3.24 -7.61
CA CYS A 70 9.31 3.62 -8.41
C CYS A 70 9.41 2.82 -9.70
N ALA A 71 9.22 1.50 -9.66
CA ALA A 71 9.26 0.66 -10.84
C ALA A 71 8.19 1.04 -11.88
N VAL A 72 6.96 1.32 -11.40
CA VAL A 72 5.85 1.77 -12.26
C VAL A 72 6.14 3.13 -12.88
N LEU A 73 6.54 4.11 -12.06
CA LEU A 73 6.77 5.49 -12.50
C LEU A 73 8.00 5.61 -13.42
N THR A 74 8.98 4.72 -13.27
CA THR A 74 10.18 4.64 -14.14
C THR A 74 10.03 3.60 -15.25
N HIS A 75 8.84 3.07 -15.47
CA HIS A 75 8.49 2.15 -16.56
C HIS A 75 9.40 0.90 -16.65
N ARG A 76 9.72 0.29 -15.50
CA ARG A 76 10.54 -0.94 -15.45
C ARG A 76 9.76 -2.15 -15.98
N THR A 77 10.44 -3.09 -16.61
CA THR A 77 9.84 -4.31 -17.16
C THR A 77 9.20 -5.20 -16.11
N TRP A 78 9.70 -5.15 -14.87
CA TRP A 78 9.19 -5.90 -13.71
C TRP A 78 8.14 -5.15 -12.87
N ALA A 79 7.67 -3.96 -13.34
CA ALA A 79 6.76 -3.10 -12.59
C ALA A 79 5.45 -3.79 -12.18
N TRP A 80 4.84 -4.54 -13.09
CA TRP A 80 3.60 -5.27 -12.79
C TRP A 80 3.82 -6.35 -11.73
N LEU A 81 4.90 -7.13 -11.84
CA LEU A 81 5.25 -8.16 -10.87
C LEU A 81 5.50 -7.56 -9.49
N ALA A 82 6.29 -6.48 -9.41
CA ALA A 82 6.57 -5.78 -8.17
C ALA A 82 5.30 -5.25 -7.51
N ALA A 83 4.42 -4.59 -8.29
CA ALA A 83 3.16 -4.07 -7.76
C ALA A 83 2.25 -5.18 -7.22
N THR A 84 2.15 -6.29 -7.94
CA THR A 84 1.33 -7.45 -7.52
C THR A 84 1.91 -8.11 -6.26
N ALA A 85 3.22 -8.34 -6.22
CA ALA A 85 3.89 -8.95 -5.07
C ALA A 85 3.82 -8.05 -3.82
N ALA A 86 4.02 -6.73 -3.96
CA ALA A 86 3.92 -5.78 -2.87
C ALA A 86 2.51 -5.73 -2.28
N HIS A 87 1.45 -5.73 -3.12
CA HIS A 87 0.07 -5.83 -2.64
C HIS A 87 -0.20 -7.15 -1.92
N GLY A 88 0.25 -8.27 -2.47
CA GLY A 88 0.09 -9.59 -1.84
C GLY A 88 0.73 -9.63 -0.45
N PHE A 89 1.97 -9.15 -0.32
CA PHE A 89 2.65 -9.06 0.97
C PHE A 89 1.91 -8.16 1.96
N ALA A 90 1.51 -6.96 1.54
CA ALA A 90 0.81 -6.02 2.40
C ALA A 90 -0.57 -6.56 2.85
N ILE A 91 -1.33 -7.22 1.97
CA ILE A 91 -2.61 -7.87 2.32
C ILE A 91 -2.40 -8.94 3.39
N VAL A 92 -1.41 -9.81 3.21
CA VAL A 92 -1.10 -10.86 4.20
C VAL A 92 -0.72 -10.22 5.53
N GLY A 93 0.15 -9.19 5.53
CA GLY A 93 0.54 -8.47 6.73
C GLY A 93 -0.64 -7.87 7.49
N VAL A 94 -1.55 -7.18 6.77
CA VAL A 94 -2.76 -6.60 7.36
C VAL A 94 -3.70 -7.67 7.91
N LEU A 95 -3.89 -8.78 7.21
CA LEU A 95 -4.73 -9.90 7.69
C LEU A 95 -4.14 -10.52 8.95
N VAL A 96 -2.83 -10.71 9.02
CA VAL A 96 -2.15 -11.18 10.25
C VAL A 96 -2.38 -10.20 11.40
N GLY A 97 -2.26 -8.88 11.15
CA GLY A 97 -2.53 -7.85 12.15
C GLY A 97 -3.98 -7.88 12.64
N ILE A 98 -4.96 -7.95 11.74
CA ILE A 98 -6.39 -8.06 12.09
C ILE A 98 -6.64 -9.31 12.93
N PHE A 99 -6.06 -10.45 12.53
CA PHE A 99 -6.21 -11.70 13.27
C PHE A 99 -5.58 -11.62 14.66
N ALA A 100 -4.38 -11.07 14.78
CA ALA A 100 -3.70 -10.89 16.07
C ALA A 100 -4.52 -10.01 17.03
N LEU A 101 -5.09 -8.91 16.54
CA LEU A 101 -5.96 -8.04 17.33
C LEU A 101 -7.26 -8.76 17.74
N ALA A 102 -7.87 -9.52 16.84
CA ALA A 102 -9.08 -10.30 17.14
C ALA A 102 -8.81 -11.42 18.15
N ALA A 103 -7.61 -11.99 18.15
CA ALA A 103 -7.17 -13.00 19.13
C ALA A 103 -6.70 -12.39 20.47
N GLY A 104 -6.74 -11.06 20.64
CA GLY A 104 -6.29 -10.39 21.86
C GLY A 104 -4.78 -10.41 22.08
N LEU A 105 -3.99 -10.62 21.02
CA LEU A 105 -2.53 -10.71 21.10
C LEU A 105 -1.81 -9.35 21.16
N GLY A 106 -2.56 -8.25 21.24
CA GLY A 106 -1.97 -6.92 21.35
C GLY A 106 -2.98 -5.84 21.72
N PRO A 107 -2.50 -4.67 22.15
CA PRO A 107 -3.36 -3.55 22.40
C PRO A 107 -3.98 -3.04 21.10
N THR A 108 -5.24 -2.65 21.15
CA THR A 108 -5.95 -2.09 20.00
C THR A 108 -6.60 -0.76 20.36
N THR A 109 -6.66 0.13 19.36
CA THR A 109 -7.43 1.38 19.40
C THR A 109 -8.50 1.36 18.32
N THR A 110 -9.50 2.21 18.46
CA THR A 110 -10.52 2.39 17.41
C THR A 110 -9.88 2.86 16.11
N ALA A 111 -8.89 3.77 16.20
CA ALA A 111 -8.15 4.28 15.04
C ALA A 111 -7.43 3.14 14.32
N ASN A 112 -6.71 2.29 15.05
CA ASN A 112 -6.00 1.14 14.48
C ASN A 112 -6.97 0.15 13.81
N THR A 113 -8.11 -0.12 14.41
CA THR A 113 -9.13 -1.01 13.83
C THR A 113 -9.69 -0.44 12.52
N ILE A 114 -10.02 0.85 12.48
CA ILE A 114 -10.50 1.53 11.25
C ILE A 114 -9.41 1.51 10.19
N TYR A 115 -8.18 1.84 10.56
CA TYR A 115 -7.04 1.84 9.68
C TYR A 115 -6.86 0.48 8.97
N HIS A 116 -6.77 -0.62 9.72
CA HIS A 116 -6.57 -1.95 9.16
C HIS A 116 -7.68 -2.37 8.18
N ARG A 117 -8.94 -2.09 8.52
CA ARG A 117 -10.08 -2.41 7.64
C ARG A 117 -10.07 -1.58 6.36
N THR A 118 -9.77 -0.29 6.48
CA THR A 118 -9.74 0.62 5.34
C THR A 118 -8.57 0.29 4.41
N ILE A 119 -7.38 0.10 4.96
CA ILE A 119 -6.20 -0.20 4.13
C ILE A 119 -6.33 -1.58 3.46
N LEU A 120 -6.93 -2.57 4.13
CA LEU A 120 -7.21 -3.87 3.52
C LEU A 120 -8.12 -3.72 2.30
N LEU A 121 -9.21 -2.95 2.41
CA LEU A 121 -10.11 -2.70 1.29
C LEU A 121 -9.36 -2.03 0.12
N VAL A 122 -8.57 -0.99 0.41
CA VAL A 122 -7.78 -0.27 -0.60
C VAL A 122 -6.75 -1.19 -1.29
N LEU A 123 -6.10 -2.07 -0.54
CA LEU A 123 -5.16 -3.05 -1.08
C LEU A 123 -5.84 -4.08 -1.97
N VAL A 124 -6.99 -4.63 -1.54
CA VAL A 124 -7.74 -5.62 -2.32
C VAL A 124 -8.25 -5.01 -3.63
N VAL A 125 -8.81 -3.80 -3.58
CA VAL A 125 -9.23 -3.07 -4.77
C VAL A 125 -8.04 -2.77 -5.68
N GLY A 126 -6.91 -2.31 -5.12
CA GLY A 126 -5.67 -2.07 -5.86
C GLY A 126 -5.16 -3.32 -6.56
N LEU A 127 -5.14 -4.46 -5.85
CA LEU A 127 -4.74 -5.74 -6.44
C LEU A 127 -5.69 -6.18 -7.57
N ALA A 128 -7.00 -6.02 -7.38
CA ALA A 128 -7.98 -6.32 -8.42
C ALA A 128 -7.79 -5.45 -9.66
N LEU A 129 -7.54 -4.15 -9.49
CA LEU A 129 -7.24 -3.24 -10.59
C LEU A 129 -5.97 -3.63 -11.34
N LEU A 130 -4.93 -4.10 -10.65
CA LEU A 130 -3.69 -4.59 -11.27
C LEU A 130 -3.92 -5.84 -12.14
N GLN A 131 -4.98 -6.63 -11.88
CA GLN A 131 -5.32 -7.80 -12.69
C GLN A 131 -6.09 -7.45 -13.97
N THR A 132 -6.54 -6.22 -14.13
CA THR A 132 -7.27 -5.80 -15.34
C THR A 132 -6.37 -5.83 -16.59
N PRO A 133 -6.91 -6.14 -17.77
CA PRO A 133 -6.14 -6.09 -19.02
C PRO A 133 -5.49 -4.73 -19.28
N ALA A 134 -6.16 -3.64 -18.89
CA ALA A 134 -5.64 -2.28 -19.05
C ALA A 134 -4.37 -2.04 -18.19
N ALA A 135 -4.38 -2.44 -16.92
CA ALA A 135 -3.22 -2.32 -16.05
C ALA A 135 -2.08 -3.23 -16.52
N LYS A 136 -2.37 -4.49 -16.85
CA LYS A 136 -1.35 -5.41 -17.41
C LYS A 136 -0.72 -4.86 -18.69
N ALA A 137 -1.52 -4.32 -19.60
CA ALA A 137 -1.01 -3.70 -20.82
C ALA A 137 -0.19 -2.42 -20.55
N ALA A 138 -0.57 -1.63 -19.54
CA ALA A 138 0.15 -0.40 -19.18
C ALA A 138 1.49 -0.67 -18.47
N LEU A 139 1.55 -1.69 -17.60
CA LEU A 139 2.69 -1.99 -16.74
C LEU A 139 3.59 -3.12 -17.27
N GLY A 140 3.04 -4.05 -18.06
CA GLY A 140 3.75 -5.19 -18.65
C GLY A 140 4.38 -4.92 -20.01
N ARG A 141 4.25 -3.68 -20.52
CA ARG A 141 4.87 -3.32 -21.81
C ARG A 141 6.37 -3.14 -21.64
N ARG A 142 7.08 -4.22 -21.97
CA ARG A 142 8.30 -4.22 -22.82
C ARG A 142 8.83 -5.62 -22.98
#